data_4f939efbede9367c719be4c133c1ece5
#
_entry.id   4f939efbede9367c719be4c133c1ece5
#
_cell.length_a   1.000
_cell.length_b   1.000
_cell.length_c   1.000
_cell.angle_alpha   90.00
_cell.angle_beta   90.00
_cell.angle_gamma   90.00
#
_symmetry.space_group_name_H-M   'P 1'
#
loop_
_entity.id
_entity.type
_entity.pdbx_description
1 polymer ?
#
loop_
_entity_poly.entity_id
_entity_poly.type
_entity_poly.pdbx_seq_one_letter_code
_entity_poly.pdbx_strand_id
1 'polypeptide(L)'
;MKRIISIILAVCLLICLAVPAFADNKKELNFSVLSDIHYFPEEYIGNLNGFNYRRTLDNDLKLEQYADEILDEAIREILAAGSKVVLISGDNAMGCEYLSHERLTAKLRKLTDAGVKVYTVPGNHDISRPDKISKSFVADDPTKTVVKAGTTYVDDRIVEVRGTTKSEFAELYKDFGYGDDESIIARDPGGSLSYTADIGSGYRLIAVDANEYSGELCTGKKYLEGDLLDWVNSQIKECTAAGDIPLLMMHYDLIEKYDMQSTIMGGNFLDGGEKLAESFADLGVRYIFTGHSHANDISSLTTKAGNTVYEVCTGSLVLHGSPIRHAKLSGEDCSIRTVFPRSIEGIDDYQAFCRNYYYNGGVRTIMRNRAIFDATEAVAGALSTNEKSYAKIYDFFLELMTRVIDTLLATELDCGITVEKMLTEMYREHYAGDETLAPEMSSATDTLVNGSKFEIALDIVFSSISVVSGLEKILKLNPLHDSLLDKALEKALAFIPAKILGIVIGEFCRGIFIDTYPADNNVDIIGGKAFLPDGTPCADLAESTSTKFKHYIKALF
;
A
#
# COMPACT_ATOMS: atom_id res chain seq x y z
N MET A 1 13.99 -64.79 -35.21
CA MET A 1 14.14 -64.03 -33.94
C MET A 1 15.06 -62.82 -34.07
N LYS A 2 16.35 -62.97 -34.43
CA LYS A 2 17.28 -61.77 -34.49
C LYS A 2 16.81 -60.65 -35.42
N ARG A 3 16.24 -60.89 -36.60
CA ARG A 3 15.71 -59.90 -37.53
C ARG A 3 14.46 -59.13 -36.97
N ILE A 4 13.60 -59.84 -36.20
CA ILE A 4 12.42 -59.27 -35.60
C ILE A 4 12.83 -58.31 -34.46
N ILE A 5 13.82 -58.68 -33.63
CA ILE A 5 14.38 -57.89 -32.56
C ILE A 5 15.04 -56.60 -33.14
N SER A 6 15.78 -56.73 -34.26
CA SER A 6 16.39 -55.55 -34.92
C SER A 6 15.36 -54.60 -35.50
N ILE A 7 14.24 -55.10 -36.01
CA ILE A 7 13.14 -54.24 -36.52
C ILE A 7 12.43 -53.57 -35.35
N ILE A 8 12.16 -54.27 -34.25
CA ILE A 8 11.56 -53.65 -33.05
C ILE A 8 12.49 -52.58 -32.45
N LEU A 9 13.80 -52.86 -32.34
CA LEU A 9 14.76 -51.84 -31.87
C LEU A 9 14.82 -50.62 -32.81
N ALA A 10 14.81 -50.86 -34.13
CA ALA A 10 14.80 -49.74 -35.09
C ALA A 10 13.51 -48.91 -35.03
N VAL A 11 12.35 -49.57 -34.83
CA VAL A 11 11.06 -48.87 -34.64
C VAL A 11 11.03 -48.13 -33.31
N CYS A 12 11.54 -48.72 -32.22
CA CYS A 12 11.67 -48.03 -30.94
C CYS A 12 12.64 -46.82 -31.03
N LEU A 13 13.76 -46.96 -31.74
CA LEU A 13 14.67 -45.83 -31.99
C LEU A 13 14.03 -44.75 -32.84
N LEU A 14 13.26 -45.10 -33.88
CA LEU A 14 12.52 -44.17 -34.71
C LEU A 14 11.39 -43.47 -33.92
N ILE A 15 10.73 -44.16 -32.99
CA ILE A 15 9.73 -43.55 -32.09
C ILE A 15 10.43 -42.62 -31.09
N CYS A 16 11.60 -42.99 -30.57
CA CYS A 16 12.39 -42.10 -29.70
C CYS A 16 12.98 -40.89 -30.44
N LEU A 17 13.23 -40.97 -31.75
CA LEU A 17 13.69 -39.88 -32.59
C LEU A 17 12.53 -39.02 -33.15
N ALA A 18 11.29 -39.55 -33.12
CA ALA A 18 10.08 -38.88 -33.55
C ALA A 18 9.28 -38.25 -32.37
N VAL A 19 9.81 -38.32 -31.13
CA VAL A 19 9.39 -37.36 -30.12
C VAL A 19 9.91 -36.01 -30.62
N PRO A 20 9.04 -35.12 -31.13
CA PRO A 20 9.50 -33.78 -31.38
C PRO A 20 10.11 -33.36 -30.04
N ALA A 21 11.36 -32.90 -30.05
CA ALA A 21 11.79 -31.98 -29.01
C ALA A 21 10.75 -30.85 -29.13
N PHE A 22 9.68 -30.91 -28.34
CA PHE A 22 8.98 -29.75 -27.98
C PHE A 22 10.09 -28.92 -27.34
N ALA A 23 10.72 -28.07 -28.13
CA ALA A 23 11.36 -26.89 -27.60
C ALA A 23 10.26 -26.31 -26.72
N ASP A 24 10.47 -26.43 -25.43
CA ASP A 24 9.67 -25.76 -24.42
C ASP A 24 9.78 -24.29 -24.82
N ASN A 25 8.85 -23.83 -25.65
CA ASN A 25 8.68 -22.42 -25.95
C ASN A 25 8.16 -21.87 -24.62
N LYS A 26 9.11 -21.67 -23.68
CA LYS A 26 8.81 -21.05 -22.41
C LYS A 26 8.09 -19.77 -22.74
N LYS A 27 6.87 -19.68 -22.28
CA LYS A 27 6.05 -18.48 -22.38
C LYS A 27 6.83 -17.37 -21.67
N GLU A 28 7.39 -16.41 -22.40
CA GLU A 28 8.16 -15.31 -21.79
C GLU A 28 7.38 -14.01 -21.91
N LEU A 29 7.28 -13.29 -20.81
CA LEU A 29 6.65 -11.98 -20.73
C LEU A 29 7.49 -11.05 -19.86
N ASN A 30 7.91 -9.90 -20.42
CA ASN A 30 8.50 -8.80 -19.68
C ASN A 30 7.45 -7.75 -19.40
N PHE A 31 7.24 -7.38 -18.15
CA PHE A 31 6.28 -6.37 -17.74
C PHE A 31 6.79 -5.55 -16.57
N SER A 32 6.14 -4.44 -16.31
CA SER A 32 6.41 -3.61 -15.13
C SER A 32 5.16 -3.45 -14.28
N VAL A 33 5.37 -3.18 -13.00
CA VAL A 33 4.28 -2.93 -12.04
C VAL A 33 4.52 -1.61 -11.35
N LEU A 34 3.48 -0.79 -11.31
CA LEU A 34 3.36 0.41 -10.49
C LEU A 34 2.16 0.27 -9.57
N SER A 35 2.15 0.99 -8.47
CA SER A 35 1.01 1.08 -7.57
C SER A 35 0.94 2.43 -6.90
N ASP A 36 -0.26 2.77 -6.43
CA ASP A 36 -0.45 3.92 -5.54
C ASP A 36 0.25 5.18 -6.05
N ILE A 37 -0.05 5.52 -7.31
CA ILE A 37 0.52 6.68 -8.00
C ILE A 37 0.09 7.96 -7.32
N HIS A 38 -1.14 7.99 -6.76
CA HIS A 38 -1.72 9.13 -6.06
C HIS A 38 -1.46 10.46 -6.79
N TYR A 39 -1.68 10.43 -8.10
CA TYR A 39 -1.40 11.59 -8.93
C TYR A 39 -2.24 12.79 -8.51
N PHE A 40 -1.56 13.92 -8.26
CA PHE A 40 -2.18 15.17 -7.88
C PHE A 40 -1.62 16.31 -8.71
N PRO A 41 -2.41 16.96 -9.58
CA PRO A 41 -1.90 17.95 -10.51
C PRO A 41 -1.53 19.26 -9.81
N GLU A 42 -0.51 19.95 -10.34
CA GLU A 42 -0.01 21.21 -9.82
C GLU A 42 -1.12 22.27 -9.68
N GLU A 43 -2.10 22.26 -10.59
CA GLU A 43 -3.26 23.17 -10.59
C GLU A 43 -4.09 23.10 -9.29
N TYR A 44 -3.98 22.00 -8.54
CA TYR A 44 -4.72 21.79 -7.29
C TYR A 44 -3.93 22.10 -6.03
N ILE A 45 -2.62 22.35 -6.13
CA ILE A 45 -1.74 22.55 -4.97
C ILE A 45 -1.91 23.95 -4.37
N GLY A 46 -2.08 24.98 -5.20
CA GLY A 46 -2.20 26.36 -4.76
C GLY A 46 -0.91 26.95 -4.19
N ASN A 47 -0.50 26.48 -3.02
CA ASN A 47 0.78 26.86 -2.40
C ASN A 47 1.32 25.77 -1.50
N LEU A 48 2.56 25.36 -1.74
CA LEU A 48 3.24 24.31 -0.95
C LEU A 48 3.41 24.64 0.54
N ASN A 49 3.33 25.91 0.93
CA ASN A 49 3.35 26.33 2.32
C ASN A 49 1.95 26.74 2.83
N GLY A 50 0.86 26.36 2.13
CA GLY A 50 -0.51 26.57 2.55
C GLY A 50 -0.84 25.77 3.81
N PHE A 51 -1.55 26.38 4.77
CA PHE A 51 -1.94 25.70 6.01
C PHE A 51 -2.86 24.51 5.74
N ASN A 52 -3.86 24.71 4.89
CA ASN A 52 -4.83 23.63 4.56
C ASN A 52 -4.21 22.55 3.68
N TYR A 53 -3.34 22.92 2.74
CA TYR A 53 -2.56 21.99 1.95
C TYR A 53 -1.73 21.08 2.86
N ARG A 54 -0.86 21.68 3.68
CA ARG A 54 0.05 20.97 4.58
C ARG A 54 -0.69 20.04 5.56
N ARG A 55 -1.73 20.52 6.22
CA ARG A 55 -2.50 19.70 7.18
C ARG A 55 -3.27 18.56 6.54
N THR A 56 -3.56 18.64 5.24
CA THR A 56 -4.41 17.67 4.55
C THR A 56 -3.60 16.63 3.78
N LEU A 57 -2.53 17.04 3.08
CA LEU A 57 -1.73 16.16 2.24
C LEU A 57 -0.42 15.72 2.90
N ASP A 58 0.22 16.53 3.73
CA ASP A 58 1.42 16.12 4.47
C ASP A 58 1.14 15.03 5.55
N ASN A 59 0.01 14.33 5.46
CA ASN A 59 -0.41 13.39 6.50
C ASN A 59 0.29 12.03 6.42
N ASP A 60 0.85 11.66 5.27
CA ASP A 60 1.34 10.31 5.02
C ASP A 60 2.68 10.26 4.27
N LEU A 61 3.44 11.36 4.25
CA LEU A 61 4.76 11.50 3.62
C LEU A 61 4.79 11.33 2.11
N LYS A 62 3.64 11.41 1.45
CA LYS A 62 3.58 11.39 0.00
C LYS A 62 4.28 12.62 -0.58
N LEU A 63 4.95 12.42 -1.68
CA LEU A 63 5.62 13.44 -2.49
C LEU A 63 4.70 13.86 -3.65
N GLU A 64 3.41 14.07 -3.37
CA GLU A 64 2.40 14.36 -4.38
C GLU A 64 2.69 15.64 -5.18
N GLN A 65 3.45 16.57 -4.60
CA GLN A 65 3.90 17.77 -5.30
C GLN A 65 4.94 17.49 -6.40
N TYR A 66 5.48 16.30 -6.45
CA TYR A 66 6.43 15.81 -7.46
C TYR A 66 5.85 14.63 -8.25
N ALA A 67 4.55 14.37 -8.14
CA ALA A 67 3.92 13.22 -8.78
C ALA A 67 4.11 13.25 -10.31
N ASP A 68 4.16 14.44 -10.90
CA ASP A 68 4.35 14.64 -12.34
C ASP A 68 5.73 14.19 -12.79
N GLU A 69 6.79 14.65 -12.12
CA GLU A 69 8.19 14.36 -12.43
C GLU A 69 8.55 12.91 -12.08
N ILE A 70 8.00 12.39 -10.97
CA ILE A 70 8.21 10.99 -10.57
C ILE A 70 7.58 10.04 -11.61
N LEU A 71 6.37 10.34 -12.06
CA LEU A 71 5.69 9.52 -13.08
C LEU A 71 6.40 9.58 -14.44
N ASP A 72 6.90 10.75 -14.84
CA ASP A 72 7.67 10.87 -16.10
C ASP A 72 8.94 10.03 -16.05
N GLU A 73 9.63 10.02 -14.91
CA GLU A 73 10.79 9.16 -14.71
C GLU A 73 10.42 7.68 -14.71
N ALA A 74 9.32 7.30 -14.04
CA ALA A 74 8.83 5.92 -14.05
C ALA A 74 8.50 5.44 -15.48
N ILE A 75 7.85 6.26 -16.28
CA ILE A 75 7.57 5.97 -17.68
C ILE A 75 8.88 5.78 -18.47
N ARG A 76 9.88 6.63 -18.24
CA ARG A 76 11.19 6.52 -18.89
C ARG A 76 11.88 5.20 -18.53
N GLU A 77 11.90 4.81 -17.25
CA GLU A 77 12.49 3.55 -16.78
C GLU A 77 11.75 2.33 -17.38
N ILE A 78 10.43 2.34 -17.42
CA ILE A 78 9.60 1.29 -18.01
C ILE A 78 9.93 1.09 -19.50
N LEU A 79 10.03 2.19 -20.26
CA LEU A 79 10.40 2.15 -21.67
C LEU A 79 11.83 1.64 -21.88
N ALA A 80 12.76 2.07 -21.03
CA ALA A 80 14.16 1.62 -21.07
C ALA A 80 14.31 0.13 -20.75
N ALA A 81 13.49 -0.40 -19.83
CA ALA A 81 13.46 -1.83 -19.50
C ALA A 81 12.86 -2.69 -20.64
N GLY A 82 12.20 -2.08 -21.62
CA GLY A 82 11.59 -2.80 -22.74
C GLY A 82 10.36 -3.62 -22.35
N SER A 83 9.66 -3.23 -21.29
CA SER A 83 8.42 -3.86 -20.84
C SER A 83 7.36 -3.83 -21.94
N LYS A 84 6.62 -4.92 -22.09
CA LYS A 84 5.52 -5.05 -23.07
C LYS A 84 4.17 -4.75 -22.46
N VAL A 85 4.09 -4.89 -21.15
CA VAL A 85 2.89 -4.71 -20.34
C VAL A 85 3.25 -3.89 -19.10
N VAL A 86 2.34 -3.05 -18.66
CA VAL A 86 2.38 -2.37 -17.35
C VAL A 86 1.11 -2.72 -16.60
N LEU A 87 1.26 -3.14 -15.35
CA LEU A 87 0.19 -3.34 -14.40
C LEU A 87 0.20 -2.18 -13.40
N ILE A 88 -0.98 -1.61 -13.10
CA ILE A 88 -1.14 -0.55 -12.10
C ILE A 88 -2.21 -1.03 -11.11
N SER A 89 -1.80 -1.35 -9.88
CA SER A 89 -2.66 -1.99 -8.88
C SER A 89 -3.52 -1.01 -8.07
N GLY A 90 -3.92 0.11 -8.65
CA GLY A 90 -4.90 1.03 -8.08
C GLY A 90 -4.30 2.25 -7.38
N ASP A 91 -5.19 3.04 -6.78
CA ASP A 91 -4.92 4.37 -6.21
C ASP A 91 -4.13 5.26 -7.19
N ASN A 92 -4.75 5.41 -8.36
CA ASN A 92 -4.22 6.17 -9.49
C ASN A 92 -4.21 7.68 -9.17
N ALA A 93 -5.31 8.21 -8.57
CA ALA A 93 -5.46 9.59 -8.15
C ALA A 93 -5.30 9.74 -6.64
N MET A 94 -5.01 10.96 -6.17
CA MET A 94 -4.83 11.26 -4.74
C MET A 94 -6.14 11.18 -3.94
N GLY A 95 -7.27 11.63 -4.52
CA GLY A 95 -8.54 11.66 -3.81
C GLY A 95 -9.76 11.71 -4.72
N CYS A 96 -9.78 10.89 -5.76
CA CYS A 96 -10.81 10.76 -6.78
C CYS A 96 -11.08 12.03 -7.62
N GLU A 97 -10.20 13.00 -7.64
CA GLU A 97 -10.34 14.22 -8.44
C GLU A 97 -10.33 13.88 -9.95
N TYR A 98 -11.34 14.34 -10.68
CA TYR A 98 -11.47 14.06 -12.13
C TYR A 98 -10.25 14.55 -12.93
N LEU A 99 -9.73 15.73 -12.63
CA LEU A 99 -8.56 16.28 -13.31
C LEU A 99 -7.29 15.44 -13.04
N SER A 100 -7.15 14.88 -11.84
CA SER A 100 -6.04 13.96 -11.52
C SER A 100 -6.02 12.76 -12.48
N HIS A 101 -7.16 12.11 -12.68
CA HIS A 101 -7.29 11.01 -13.62
C HIS A 101 -7.08 11.45 -15.08
N GLU A 102 -7.63 12.60 -15.48
CA GLU A 102 -7.46 13.13 -16.83
C GLU A 102 -5.98 13.40 -17.16
N ARG A 103 -5.22 14.02 -16.23
CA ARG A 103 -3.79 14.28 -16.39
C ARG A 103 -2.96 12.99 -16.37
N LEU A 104 -3.26 12.10 -15.43
CA LEU A 104 -2.58 10.81 -15.33
C LEU A 104 -2.74 10.00 -16.63
N THR A 105 -3.98 9.84 -17.13
CA THR A 105 -4.24 9.08 -18.35
C THR A 105 -3.56 9.71 -19.56
N ALA A 106 -3.48 11.04 -19.64
CA ALA A 106 -2.73 11.73 -20.70
C ALA A 106 -1.23 11.39 -20.66
N LYS A 107 -0.63 11.25 -19.46
CA LYS A 107 0.76 10.81 -19.32
C LYS A 107 0.96 9.33 -19.64
N LEU A 108 0.07 8.45 -19.17
CA LEU A 108 0.15 7.01 -19.45
C LEU A 108 0.05 6.69 -20.95
N ARG A 109 -0.58 7.55 -21.76
CA ARG A 109 -0.58 7.39 -23.23
C ARG A 109 0.82 7.38 -23.85
N LYS A 110 1.84 7.97 -23.20
CA LYS A 110 3.23 7.84 -23.64
C LYS A 110 3.68 6.38 -23.73
N LEU A 111 3.16 5.50 -22.83
CA LEU A 111 3.43 4.06 -22.86
C LEU A 111 2.69 3.38 -24.01
N THR A 112 1.39 3.64 -24.18
CA THR A 112 0.59 3.03 -25.25
C THR A 112 1.04 3.51 -26.64
N ASP A 113 1.43 4.77 -26.78
CA ASP A 113 2.00 5.31 -28.03
C ASP A 113 3.34 4.64 -28.38
N ALA A 114 4.09 4.16 -27.39
CA ALA A 114 5.30 3.35 -27.56
C ALA A 114 5.00 1.83 -27.77
N GLY A 115 3.73 1.42 -27.82
CA GLY A 115 3.31 0.04 -28.02
C GLY A 115 3.32 -0.83 -26.77
N VAL A 116 3.35 -0.23 -25.58
CA VAL A 116 3.24 -0.93 -24.29
C VAL A 116 1.77 -1.01 -23.90
N LYS A 117 1.25 -2.19 -23.58
CA LYS A 117 -0.10 -2.35 -23.04
C LYS A 117 -0.12 -1.97 -21.56
N VAL A 118 -1.11 -1.21 -21.15
CA VAL A 118 -1.29 -0.80 -19.75
C VAL A 118 -2.63 -1.30 -19.24
N TYR A 119 -2.63 -1.90 -18.06
CA TYR A 119 -3.83 -2.39 -17.40
C TYR A 119 -3.88 -1.85 -15.97
N THR A 120 -5.02 -1.36 -15.53
CA THR A 120 -5.21 -0.84 -14.18
C THR A 120 -6.51 -1.33 -13.54
N VAL A 121 -6.58 -1.25 -12.23
CA VAL A 121 -7.81 -1.38 -11.42
C VAL A 121 -7.99 -0.13 -10.58
N PRO A 122 -9.20 0.22 -10.15
CA PRO A 122 -9.36 1.30 -9.18
C PRO A 122 -8.97 0.84 -7.78
N GLY A 123 -8.33 1.75 -7.01
CA GLY A 123 -8.18 1.64 -5.58
C GLY A 123 -9.28 2.42 -4.82
N ASN A 124 -9.10 2.59 -3.51
CA ASN A 124 -10.08 3.30 -2.68
C ASN A 124 -10.03 4.83 -2.79
N HIS A 125 -9.02 5.35 -3.50
CA HIS A 125 -8.87 6.78 -3.79
C HIS A 125 -9.37 7.19 -5.19
N ASP A 126 -9.83 6.27 -6.03
CA ASP A 126 -10.06 6.55 -7.45
C ASP A 126 -11.49 6.96 -7.78
N ILE A 127 -12.48 6.50 -7.01
CA ILE A 127 -13.90 6.73 -7.31
C ILE A 127 -14.56 7.45 -6.15
N SER A 128 -15.34 8.47 -6.49
CA SER A 128 -16.02 9.34 -5.53
C SER A 128 -16.87 8.58 -4.52
N ARG A 129 -16.90 9.09 -3.31
CA ARG A 129 -17.67 8.58 -2.17
C ARG A 129 -18.59 9.65 -1.63
N PRO A 130 -19.78 9.27 -1.10
CA PRO A 130 -20.71 10.24 -0.51
C PRO A 130 -20.17 10.97 0.74
N ASP A 131 -19.22 10.35 1.45
CA ASP A 131 -18.64 10.84 2.71
C ASP A 131 -17.31 11.58 2.54
N LYS A 132 -16.78 11.67 1.31
CA LYS A 132 -15.54 12.38 1.01
C LYS A 132 -15.71 13.34 -0.16
N ILE A 133 -15.15 14.52 -0.05
CA ILE A 133 -15.07 15.49 -1.14
C ILE A 133 -13.73 15.37 -1.86
N SER A 134 -13.76 15.46 -3.18
CA SER A 134 -12.58 15.74 -3.99
C SER A 134 -12.19 17.21 -3.80
N LYS A 135 -10.91 17.49 -3.65
CA LYS A 135 -10.49 18.83 -3.20
C LYS A 135 -9.26 19.36 -3.95
N SER A 136 -9.20 20.70 -4.01
CA SER A 136 -8.01 21.47 -4.37
C SER A 136 -7.73 22.51 -3.30
N PHE A 137 -6.56 23.12 -3.37
CA PHE A 137 -6.10 24.14 -2.44
C PHE A 137 -5.85 25.44 -3.20
N VAL A 138 -6.35 26.55 -2.67
CA VAL A 138 -6.24 27.85 -3.34
C VAL A 138 -5.70 28.88 -2.34
N ALA A 139 -4.59 29.51 -2.70
CA ALA A 139 -4.04 30.67 -2.01
C ALA A 139 -4.32 31.92 -2.85
N ASP A 140 -5.43 32.62 -2.54
CA ASP A 140 -5.86 33.80 -3.31
C ASP A 140 -4.83 34.94 -3.22
N ASP A 141 -4.10 35.04 -2.10
CA ASP A 141 -3.03 36.00 -1.87
C ASP A 141 -1.87 35.32 -1.12
N PRO A 142 -0.81 34.91 -1.83
CA PRO A 142 0.31 34.17 -1.23
C PRO A 142 1.12 34.97 -0.21
N THR A 143 0.86 36.31 -0.09
CA THR A 143 1.49 37.17 0.92
C THR A 143 0.75 37.14 2.26
N LYS A 144 -0.50 36.71 2.28
CA LYS A 144 -1.26 36.52 3.51
C LYS A 144 -0.81 35.27 4.23
N THR A 145 -0.60 35.45 5.54
CA THR A 145 -0.11 34.34 6.37
C THR A 145 -0.98 34.16 7.61
N VAL A 146 -1.02 32.89 8.10
CA VAL A 146 -1.62 32.52 9.36
C VAL A 146 -0.56 31.86 10.26
N VAL A 147 -0.65 32.06 11.55
CA VAL A 147 0.23 31.41 12.53
C VAL A 147 -0.56 30.32 13.26
N LYS A 148 -0.08 29.10 13.20
CA LYS A 148 -0.68 27.93 13.84
C LYS A 148 0.39 27.16 14.62
N ALA A 149 0.18 26.92 15.91
CA ALA A 149 1.14 26.29 16.81
C ALA A 149 2.58 26.82 16.68
N GLY A 150 2.72 28.15 16.53
CA GLY A 150 4.03 28.81 16.40
C GLY A 150 4.66 28.76 15.00
N THR A 151 4.05 28.10 14.03
CA THR A 151 4.52 28.02 12.64
C THR A 151 3.73 28.98 11.75
N THR A 152 4.41 29.67 10.84
CA THR A 152 3.79 30.57 9.88
C THR A 152 3.54 29.85 8.57
N TYR A 153 2.30 29.88 8.09
CA TYR A 153 1.84 29.29 6.83
C TYR A 153 1.24 30.36 5.93
N VAL A 154 1.15 30.08 4.64
CA VAL A 154 0.32 30.86 3.73
C VAL A 154 -1.15 30.58 4.05
N ASP A 155 -1.99 31.62 4.03
CA ASP A 155 -3.44 31.49 4.22
C ASP A 155 -4.07 30.97 2.93
N ASP A 156 -4.43 29.70 2.93
CA ASP A 156 -5.08 29.00 1.83
C ASP A 156 -6.45 28.46 2.25
N ARG A 157 -7.25 28.07 1.28
CA ARG A 157 -8.56 27.45 1.49
C ARG A 157 -8.71 26.16 0.69
N ILE A 158 -9.48 25.24 1.24
CA ILE A 158 -9.93 24.04 0.53
C ILE A 158 -11.08 24.43 -0.39
N VAL A 159 -11.04 23.96 -1.64
CA VAL A 159 -12.12 24.11 -2.61
C VAL A 159 -12.53 22.73 -3.09
N GLU A 160 -13.83 22.45 -3.01
CA GLU A 160 -14.39 21.23 -3.59
C GLU A 160 -14.26 21.26 -5.11
N VAL A 161 -13.80 20.16 -5.69
CA VAL A 161 -13.67 19.99 -7.14
C VAL A 161 -14.45 18.77 -7.60
N ARG A 162 -14.61 18.64 -8.90
CA ARG A 162 -15.32 17.50 -9.49
C ARG A 162 -14.58 16.19 -9.15
N GLY A 163 -15.33 15.25 -8.58
CA GLY A 163 -14.88 13.88 -8.41
C GLY A 163 -15.19 13.01 -9.63
N THR A 164 -14.75 11.77 -9.58
CA THR A 164 -14.86 10.78 -10.66
C THR A 164 -15.86 9.71 -10.27
N THR A 165 -16.84 9.43 -11.11
CA THR A 165 -17.78 8.32 -10.95
C THR A 165 -17.20 7.04 -11.54
N LYS A 166 -17.84 5.90 -11.26
CA LYS A 166 -17.43 4.58 -11.79
C LYS A 166 -17.39 4.55 -13.33
N SER A 167 -18.44 5.04 -13.97
CA SER A 167 -18.50 5.08 -15.44
C SER A 167 -17.51 6.09 -16.04
N GLU A 168 -17.27 7.22 -15.36
CA GLU A 168 -16.24 8.17 -15.81
C GLU A 168 -14.83 7.59 -15.67
N PHE A 169 -14.56 6.82 -14.61
CA PHE A 169 -13.28 6.11 -14.49
C PHE A 169 -13.10 5.16 -15.67
N ALA A 170 -14.08 4.32 -15.98
CA ALA A 170 -14.00 3.40 -17.12
C ALA A 170 -13.78 4.13 -18.46
N GLU A 171 -14.41 5.29 -18.69
CA GLU A 171 -14.21 6.08 -19.91
C GLU A 171 -12.81 6.72 -19.96
N LEU A 172 -12.33 7.28 -18.86
CA LEU A 172 -10.98 7.88 -18.78
C LEU A 172 -9.89 6.84 -19.03
N TYR A 173 -10.08 5.63 -18.51
CA TYR A 173 -9.13 4.53 -18.59
C TYR A 173 -9.44 3.53 -19.71
N LYS A 174 -10.23 3.92 -20.74
CA LYS A 174 -10.56 3.03 -21.84
C LYS A 174 -9.36 2.46 -22.59
N ASP A 175 -8.27 3.20 -22.67
CA ASP A 175 -7.03 2.75 -23.30
C ASP A 175 -6.18 1.84 -22.35
N PHE A 176 -6.65 1.59 -21.11
CA PHE A 176 -5.90 0.94 -20.05
C PHE A 176 -6.68 -0.23 -19.38
N GLY A 177 -7.44 -0.98 -20.20
CA GLY A 177 -8.20 -2.17 -19.79
C GLY A 177 -9.71 -2.00 -19.84
N TYR A 178 -10.25 -0.80 -20.04
CA TYR A 178 -11.71 -0.56 -19.97
C TYR A 178 -12.40 -0.36 -21.32
N GLY A 179 -11.68 -0.10 -22.40
CA GLY A 179 -12.24 0.06 -23.73
C GLY A 179 -12.47 -1.26 -24.47
N ASP A 180 -12.99 -1.15 -25.70
CA ASP A 180 -13.19 -2.28 -26.60
C ASP A 180 -11.86 -2.66 -27.29
N ASP A 181 -10.97 -3.31 -26.54
CA ASP A 181 -9.70 -3.85 -27.02
C ASP A 181 -9.82 -5.37 -27.18
N GLU A 182 -9.26 -5.93 -28.26
CA GLU A 182 -9.30 -7.38 -28.53
C GLU A 182 -8.59 -8.24 -27.48
N SER A 183 -7.75 -7.62 -26.65
CA SER A 183 -7.12 -8.32 -25.52
C SER A 183 -8.09 -8.57 -24.37
N ILE A 184 -9.18 -7.83 -24.24
CA ILE A 184 -10.17 -8.00 -23.18
C ILE A 184 -11.05 -9.21 -23.48
N ILE A 185 -11.00 -10.20 -22.59
CA ILE A 185 -11.69 -11.49 -22.75
C ILE A 185 -13.09 -11.44 -22.14
N ALA A 186 -13.19 -10.93 -20.93
CA ALA A 186 -14.46 -10.88 -20.18
C ALA A 186 -14.47 -9.69 -19.20
N ARG A 187 -15.69 -9.27 -18.82
CA ARG A 187 -15.96 -8.28 -17.79
C ARG A 187 -16.91 -8.88 -16.76
N ASP A 188 -16.82 -8.46 -15.52
CA ASP A 188 -17.76 -8.89 -14.49
C ASP A 188 -19.20 -8.47 -14.85
N PRO A 189 -20.14 -9.43 -15.02
CA PRO A 189 -21.53 -9.13 -15.32
C PRO A 189 -22.28 -8.51 -14.12
N GLY A 190 -21.73 -8.61 -12.90
CA GLY A 190 -22.27 -8.00 -11.68
C GLY A 190 -22.05 -6.48 -11.64
N GLY A 191 -21.24 -5.93 -12.57
CA GLY A 191 -21.07 -4.49 -12.74
C GLY A 191 -19.98 -3.88 -11.88
N SER A 192 -19.06 -4.67 -11.30
CA SER A 192 -17.78 -4.15 -10.82
C SER A 192 -16.92 -3.74 -12.02
N LEU A 193 -15.81 -3.07 -11.77
CA LEU A 193 -14.84 -2.74 -12.82
C LEU A 193 -13.80 -3.86 -13.05
N SER A 194 -14.13 -5.10 -12.65
CA SER A 194 -13.29 -6.27 -12.86
C SER A 194 -13.34 -6.76 -14.31
N TYR A 195 -12.20 -7.20 -14.82
CA TYR A 195 -12.09 -7.75 -16.18
C TYR A 195 -10.97 -8.78 -16.30
N THR A 196 -10.97 -9.53 -17.40
CA THR A 196 -9.86 -10.40 -17.78
C THR A 196 -9.29 -9.98 -19.12
N ALA A 197 -7.97 -10.11 -19.26
CA ALA A 197 -7.26 -9.74 -20.48
C ALA A 197 -6.21 -10.77 -20.89
N ASP A 198 -6.06 -11.03 -22.18
CA ASP A 198 -4.90 -11.69 -22.74
C ASP A 198 -3.74 -10.68 -22.81
N ILE A 199 -2.76 -10.88 -21.94
CA ILE A 199 -1.58 -10.01 -21.89
C ILE A 199 -0.42 -10.52 -22.74
N GLY A 200 -0.66 -11.59 -23.50
CA GLY A 200 0.31 -12.19 -24.42
C GLY A 200 1.10 -13.36 -23.80
N SER A 201 1.81 -14.06 -24.66
CA SER A 201 2.68 -15.18 -24.29
C SER A 201 1.99 -16.31 -23.51
N GLY A 202 0.64 -16.42 -23.57
CA GLY A 202 -0.16 -17.40 -22.84
C GLY A 202 -0.30 -17.08 -21.35
N TYR A 203 -0.27 -15.81 -21.00
CA TYR A 203 -0.64 -15.30 -19.68
C TYR A 203 -1.96 -14.53 -19.77
N ARG A 204 -2.82 -14.77 -18.79
CA ARG A 204 -4.09 -14.07 -18.66
C ARG A 204 -4.11 -13.27 -17.37
N LEU A 205 -4.32 -11.97 -17.49
CA LEU A 205 -4.57 -11.09 -16.36
C LEU A 205 -6.03 -11.23 -15.92
N ILE A 206 -6.25 -11.37 -14.63
CA ILE A 206 -7.54 -11.27 -13.96
C ILE A 206 -7.44 -10.05 -13.06
N ALA A 207 -7.97 -8.92 -13.56
CA ALA A 207 -7.96 -7.63 -12.89
C ALA A 207 -9.23 -7.52 -12.04
N VAL A 208 -9.07 -7.44 -10.72
CA VAL A 208 -10.16 -7.51 -9.75
C VAL A 208 -10.35 -6.15 -9.09
N ASP A 209 -11.49 -5.54 -9.34
CA ASP A 209 -11.96 -4.37 -8.60
C ASP A 209 -12.73 -4.85 -7.37
N ALA A 210 -12.12 -4.73 -6.21
CA ALA A 210 -12.67 -5.15 -4.94
C ALA A 210 -13.29 -3.97 -4.14
N ASN A 211 -13.78 -2.94 -4.80
CA ASN A 211 -14.56 -1.88 -4.19
C ASN A 211 -16.06 -2.23 -4.20
N GLU A 212 -16.76 -1.88 -3.12
CA GLU A 212 -18.22 -1.94 -3.09
C GLU A 212 -18.82 -0.65 -3.65
N TYR A 213 -19.85 -0.79 -4.50
CA TYR A 213 -20.51 0.34 -5.14
C TYR A 213 -21.97 0.49 -4.73
N SER A 214 -22.46 1.73 -4.65
CA SER A 214 -23.85 2.10 -4.62
C SER A 214 -24.13 2.98 -5.85
N GLY A 215 -24.61 2.37 -6.93
CA GLY A 215 -24.72 3.03 -8.24
C GLY A 215 -23.36 3.40 -8.80
N GLU A 216 -23.12 4.69 -9.02
CA GLU A 216 -21.89 5.23 -9.61
C GLU A 216 -20.82 5.57 -8.58
N LEU A 217 -21.12 5.48 -7.28
CA LEU A 217 -20.23 5.90 -6.20
C LEU A 217 -19.71 4.71 -5.42
N CYS A 218 -18.47 4.78 -4.97
CA CYS A 218 -17.87 3.84 -4.04
C CYS A 218 -18.46 4.02 -2.64
N THR A 219 -18.75 2.93 -1.93
CA THR A 219 -19.23 2.99 -0.54
C THR A 219 -18.10 3.16 0.48
N GLY A 220 -16.85 2.95 0.03
CA GLY A 220 -15.67 2.91 0.90
C GLY A 220 -15.45 1.58 1.60
N LYS A 221 -16.25 0.57 1.29
CA LYS A 221 -16.05 -0.79 1.75
C LYS A 221 -15.36 -1.63 0.68
N LYS A 222 -14.63 -2.62 1.14
CA LYS A 222 -14.02 -3.64 0.31
C LYS A 222 -15.01 -4.77 0.07
N TYR A 223 -15.01 -5.34 -1.14
CA TYR A 223 -15.94 -6.40 -1.51
C TYR A 223 -15.29 -7.40 -2.46
N LEU A 224 -15.06 -8.61 -1.99
CA LEU A 224 -14.71 -9.77 -2.83
C LEU A 224 -15.37 -11.02 -2.26
N GLU A 225 -16.68 -11.10 -2.45
CA GLU A 225 -17.50 -12.21 -2.01
C GLU A 225 -18.68 -12.43 -2.96
N GLY A 226 -19.50 -13.47 -2.73
CA GLY A 226 -20.70 -13.76 -3.52
C GLY A 226 -20.40 -13.89 -5.02
N ASP A 227 -21.25 -13.25 -5.85
CA ASP A 227 -21.22 -13.38 -7.30
C ASP A 227 -19.88 -12.90 -7.92
N LEU A 228 -19.26 -11.86 -7.35
CA LEU A 228 -17.95 -11.38 -7.83
C LEU A 228 -16.86 -12.42 -7.57
N LEU A 229 -16.81 -13.02 -6.38
CA LEU A 229 -15.83 -14.06 -6.08
C LEU A 229 -16.06 -15.31 -6.95
N ASP A 230 -17.32 -15.68 -7.17
CA ASP A 230 -17.67 -16.80 -8.04
C ASP A 230 -17.22 -16.53 -9.50
N TRP A 231 -17.40 -15.31 -9.98
CA TRP A 231 -16.91 -14.89 -11.30
C TRP A 231 -15.38 -14.95 -11.37
N VAL A 232 -14.65 -14.41 -10.41
CA VAL A 232 -13.18 -14.47 -10.36
C VAL A 232 -12.71 -15.93 -10.40
N ASN A 233 -13.29 -16.80 -9.56
CA ASN A 233 -12.97 -18.22 -9.53
C ASN A 233 -13.26 -18.91 -10.87
N SER A 234 -14.35 -18.53 -11.56
CA SER A 234 -14.66 -19.08 -12.89
C SER A 234 -13.61 -18.66 -13.92
N GLN A 235 -13.19 -17.37 -13.88
CA GLN A 235 -12.17 -16.86 -14.80
C GLN A 235 -10.80 -17.53 -14.60
N ILE A 236 -10.40 -17.84 -13.36
CA ILE A 236 -9.18 -18.59 -13.07
C ILE A 236 -9.29 -20.01 -13.67
N LYS A 237 -10.43 -20.69 -13.46
CA LYS A 237 -10.66 -22.04 -14.00
C LYS A 237 -10.67 -22.06 -15.54
N GLU A 238 -11.31 -21.09 -16.17
CA GLU A 238 -11.33 -20.95 -17.63
C GLU A 238 -9.94 -20.69 -18.19
N CYS A 239 -9.14 -19.85 -17.51
CA CYS A 239 -7.76 -19.58 -17.86
C CYS A 239 -6.91 -20.85 -17.84
N THR A 240 -6.93 -21.59 -16.72
CA THR A 240 -6.16 -22.83 -16.56
C THR A 240 -6.63 -23.94 -17.51
N ALA A 241 -7.95 -24.04 -17.76
CA ALA A 241 -8.50 -24.99 -18.73
C ALA A 241 -8.08 -24.68 -20.18
N ALA A 242 -7.87 -23.41 -20.51
CA ALA A 242 -7.33 -23.00 -21.82
C ALA A 242 -5.82 -23.27 -21.95
N GLY A 243 -5.14 -23.65 -20.87
CA GLY A 243 -3.70 -23.83 -20.83
C GLY A 243 -2.92 -22.51 -20.67
N ASP A 244 -3.61 -21.44 -20.30
CA ASP A 244 -2.99 -20.17 -19.96
C ASP A 244 -2.61 -20.12 -18.47
N ILE A 245 -1.70 -19.21 -18.11
CA ILE A 245 -1.24 -19.00 -16.74
C ILE A 245 -1.96 -17.76 -16.17
N PRO A 246 -2.76 -17.92 -15.10
CA PRO A 246 -3.46 -16.79 -14.49
C PRO A 246 -2.53 -15.93 -13.64
N LEU A 247 -2.62 -14.61 -13.83
CA LEU A 247 -2.06 -13.58 -12.97
C LEU A 247 -3.22 -12.75 -12.40
N LEU A 248 -3.25 -12.57 -11.09
CA LEU A 248 -4.22 -11.70 -10.44
C LEU A 248 -3.61 -10.32 -10.20
N MET A 249 -4.42 -9.27 -10.37
CA MET A 249 -4.12 -7.91 -9.95
C MET A 249 -5.32 -7.36 -9.22
N MET A 250 -5.10 -6.80 -8.03
CA MET A 250 -6.12 -6.09 -7.24
C MET A 250 -5.44 -5.03 -6.38
N HIS A 251 -6.23 -4.13 -5.79
CA HIS A 251 -5.64 -3.06 -4.99
C HIS A 251 -5.29 -3.51 -3.58
N TYR A 252 -6.20 -4.22 -2.90
CA TYR A 252 -6.05 -4.57 -1.48
C TYR A 252 -5.20 -5.82 -1.26
N ASP A 253 -4.51 -5.85 -0.12
CA ASP A 253 -3.68 -6.98 0.32
C ASP A 253 -4.50 -8.21 0.71
N LEU A 254 -3.90 -9.39 0.56
CA LEU A 254 -4.44 -10.69 0.99
C LEU A 254 -3.59 -11.34 2.07
N ILE A 255 -2.26 -11.25 1.98
CA ILE A 255 -1.28 -11.94 2.83
C ILE A 255 -0.58 -10.92 3.73
N GLU A 256 -0.43 -11.24 5.02
CA GLU A 256 0.31 -10.39 5.95
C GLU A 256 1.81 -10.32 5.57
N LYS A 257 2.37 -9.13 5.64
CA LYS A 257 3.79 -8.84 5.38
C LYS A 257 4.64 -8.94 6.65
N TYR A 258 3.99 -8.85 7.80
CA TYR A 258 4.56 -9.05 9.13
C TYR A 258 3.48 -9.51 10.09
N ASP A 259 3.88 -10.18 11.15
CA ASP A 259 2.95 -10.75 12.14
C ASP A 259 1.97 -9.71 12.70
N MET A 260 0.69 -10.06 12.71
CA MET A 260 -0.40 -9.25 13.26
C MET A 260 -0.77 -7.98 12.44
N GLN A 261 -0.26 -7.81 11.24
CA GLN A 261 -0.59 -6.66 10.40
C GLN A 261 -2.10 -6.56 10.17
N SER A 262 -2.79 -7.64 9.85
CA SER A 262 -4.25 -7.64 9.65
C SER A 262 -5.04 -7.29 10.91
N THR A 263 -4.50 -7.56 12.11
CA THR A 263 -5.12 -7.20 13.38
C THR A 263 -4.97 -5.71 13.69
N ILE A 264 -3.81 -5.12 13.39
CA ILE A 264 -3.47 -3.73 13.72
C ILE A 264 -3.86 -2.80 12.58
N MET A 265 -3.62 -3.24 11.33
CA MET A 265 -3.84 -2.51 10.08
C MET A 265 -4.91 -3.19 9.21
N GLY A 266 -5.94 -3.77 9.81
CA GLY A 266 -6.98 -4.53 9.10
C GLY A 266 -7.68 -3.78 7.96
N GLY A 267 -7.59 -2.45 7.98
CA GLY A 267 -8.01 -1.61 6.86
C GLY A 267 -7.30 -1.92 5.53
N ASN A 268 -6.10 -2.50 5.55
CA ASN A 268 -5.32 -2.79 4.35
C ASN A 268 -5.76 -4.08 3.64
N PHE A 269 -6.40 -5.00 4.35
CA PHE A 269 -6.70 -6.34 3.86
C PHE A 269 -8.14 -6.52 3.41
N LEU A 270 -8.35 -7.40 2.44
CA LEU A 270 -9.67 -7.98 2.20
C LEU A 270 -10.06 -8.92 3.35
N ASP A 271 -11.34 -8.94 3.69
CA ASP A 271 -11.84 -9.83 4.73
C ASP A 271 -11.58 -11.30 4.35
N GLY A 272 -10.85 -12.02 5.21
CA GLY A 272 -10.43 -13.39 4.94
C GLY A 272 -9.36 -13.52 3.85
N GLY A 273 -8.53 -12.50 3.63
CA GLY A 273 -7.54 -12.43 2.56
C GLY A 273 -6.66 -13.67 2.40
N GLU A 274 -6.06 -14.18 3.48
CA GLU A 274 -5.24 -15.40 3.40
C GLU A 274 -6.02 -16.62 2.87
N LYS A 275 -7.30 -16.78 3.26
CA LYS A 275 -8.14 -17.88 2.74
C LYS A 275 -8.47 -17.69 1.26
N LEU A 276 -8.64 -16.45 0.81
CA LEU A 276 -8.78 -16.14 -0.61
C LEU A 276 -7.50 -16.50 -1.38
N ALA A 277 -6.34 -16.11 -0.86
CA ALA A 277 -5.04 -16.44 -1.43
C ALA A 277 -4.82 -17.97 -1.50
N GLU A 278 -5.14 -18.72 -0.43
CA GLU A 278 -5.14 -20.20 -0.43
C GLU A 278 -6.03 -20.77 -1.55
N SER A 279 -7.28 -20.25 -1.67
CA SER A 279 -8.21 -20.72 -2.69
C SER A 279 -7.70 -20.44 -4.11
N PHE A 280 -7.16 -19.25 -4.35
CA PHE A 280 -6.59 -18.88 -5.65
C PHE A 280 -5.35 -19.73 -5.99
N ALA A 281 -4.49 -20.01 -5.01
CA ALA A 281 -3.35 -20.90 -5.19
C ALA A 281 -3.78 -22.32 -5.59
N ASP A 282 -4.82 -22.87 -4.96
CA ASP A 282 -5.34 -24.21 -5.27
C ASP A 282 -6.07 -24.25 -6.63
N LEU A 283 -6.49 -23.09 -7.16
CA LEU A 283 -7.01 -22.93 -8.52
C LEU A 283 -5.92 -22.73 -9.59
N GLY A 284 -4.65 -22.56 -9.18
CA GLY A 284 -3.50 -22.44 -10.09
C GLY A 284 -2.88 -21.05 -10.19
N VAL A 285 -3.32 -20.07 -9.40
CA VAL A 285 -2.67 -18.75 -9.33
C VAL A 285 -1.34 -18.86 -8.59
N ARG A 286 -0.28 -18.29 -9.16
CA ARG A 286 1.05 -18.21 -8.56
C ARG A 286 1.43 -16.81 -8.12
N TYR A 287 0.90 -15.78 -8.78
CA TYR A 287 1.25 -14.38 -8.52
C TYR A 287 0.00 -13.52 -8.42
N ILE A 288 -0.05 -12.72 -7.36
CA ILE A 288 -1.06 -11.70 -7.11
C ILE A 288 -0.33 -10.36 -6.95
N PHE A 289 -0.68 -9.36 -7.75
CA PHE A 289 -0.10 -8.02 -7.70
C PHE A 289 -1.03 -7.09 -6.96
N THR A 290 -0.55 -6.48 -5.87
CA THR A 290 -1.33 -5.62 -4.97
C THR A 290 -0.65 -4.27 -4.71
N GLY A 291 -1.30 -3.41 -3.94
CA GLY A 291 -0.82 -2.09 -3.50
C GLY A 291 -1.37 -1.73 -2.12
N HIS A 292 -2.01 -0.56 -1.99
CA HIS A 292 -2.81 -0.09 -0.85
C HIS A 292 -2.05 0.11 0.47
N SER A 293 -1.29 -0.87 0.94
CA SER A 293 -0.47 -0.72 2.15
C SER A 293 0.76 0.14 1.94
N HIS A 294 1.06 0.47 0.68
CA HIS A 294 2.26 1.19 0.24
C HIS A 294 3.58 0.48 0.57
N ALA A 295 3.52 -0.71 1.14
CA ALA A 295 4.70 -1.54 1.39
C ALA A 295 5.30 -2.01 0.07
N ASN A 296 6.61 -2.02 -0.03
CA ASN A 296 7.27 -2.65 -1.17
C ASN A 296 7.76 -4.04 -0.79
N ASP A 297 6.84 -5.02 -0.76
CA ASP A 297 7.00 -6.32 -0.11
C ASP A 297 6.56 -7.46 -1.03
N ILE A 298 7.12 -8.64 -0.84
CA ILE A 298 6.69 -9.87 -1.49
C ILE A 298 6.43 -10.92 -0.41
N SER A 299 5.18 -11.21 -0.17
CA SER A 299 4.75 -12.22 0.80
C SER A 299 4.40 -13.53 0.11
N SER A 300 4.46 -14.65 0.81
CA SER A 300 4.08 -15.94 0.24
C SER A 300 3.24 -16.79 1.20
N LEU A 301 2.40 -17.63 0.61
CA LEU A 301 1.59 -18.59 1.34
C LEU A 301 1.58 -19.94 0.60
N THR A 302 1.78 -21.02 1.35
CA THR A 302 1.71 -22.40 0.80
C THR A 302 0.50 -23.11 1.38
N THR A 303 -0.37 -23.61 0.51
CA THR A 303 -1.58 -24.33 0.89
C THR A 303 -1.26 -25.72 1.43
N LYS A 304 -2.24 -26.35 2.07
CA LYS A 304 -2.12 -27.76 2.51
C LYS A 304 -1.92 -28.75 1.35
N ALA A 305 -2.33 -28.37 0.13
CA ALA A 305 -2.09 -29.16 -1.08
C ALA A 305 -0.67 -28.99 -1.63
N GLY A 306 0.12 -28.07 -1.08
CA GLY A 306 1.49 -27.79 -1.51
C GLY A 306 1.58 -26.75 -2.63
N ASN A 307 0.49 -26.03 -2.93
CA ASN A 307 0.49 -24.93 -3.89
C ASN A 307 0.96 -23.64 -3.22
N THR A 308 1.96 -22.96 -3.81
CA THR A 308 2.47 -21.69 -3.28
C THR A 308 1.97 -20.55 -4.16
N VAL A 309 1.51 -19.48 -3.52
CA VAL A 309 1.18 -18.19 -4.12
C VAL A 309 2.08 -17.11 -3.54
N TYR A 310 2.52 -16.19 -4.38
CA TYR A 310 3.27 -15.00 -4.02
C TYR A 310 2.40 -13.77 -4.23
N GLU A 311 2.22 -12.97 -3.18
CA GLU A 311 1.66 -11.64 -3.29
C GLU A 311 2.79 -10.63 -3.46
N VAL A 312 2.76 -9.91 -4.57
CA VAL A 312 3.74 -8.89 -4.92
C VAL A 312 3.08 -7.53 -4.67
N CYS A 313 3.20 -7.05 -3.44
CA CYS A 313 2.76 -5.71 -3.08
C CYS A 313 3.80 -4.71 -3.57
N THR A 314 3.37 -3.75 -4.38
CA THR A 314 4.25 -2.72 -4.91
C THR A 314 4.06 -1.44 -4.12
N GLY A 315 5.15 -0.87 -3.61
CA GLY A 315 5.13 0.37 -2.84
C GLY A 315 4.60 1.55 -3.65
N SER A 316 4.10 2.57 -2.94
CA SER A 316 3.57 3.77 -3.59
C SER A 316 4.63 4.51 -4.38
N LEU A 317 4.29 4.90 -5.60
CA LEU A 317 5.18 5.63 -6.49
C LEU A 317 5.57 7.02 -5.94
N VAL A 318 4.76 7.61 -5.08
CA VAL A 318 5.00 8.92 -4.48
C VAL A 318 5.48 8.86 -3.02
N LEU A 319 5.91 7.68 -2.54
CA LEU A 319 6.52 7.54 -1.22
C LEU A 319 8.03 7.28 -1.31
N HIS A 320 8.66 7.04 -0.17
CA HIS A 320 10.11 6.82 -0.10
C HIS A 320 10.55 5.73 -1.08
N GLY A 321 11.59 6.03 -1.85
CA GLY A 321 12.13 5.13 -2.85
C GLY A 321 11.43 5.23 -4.21
N SER A 322 10.11 5.43 -4.26
CA SER A 322 9.33 5.43 -5.51
C SER A 322 9.57 4.16 -6.36
N PRO A 323 9.26 2.98 -5.84
CA PRO A 323 9.65 1.71 -6.46
C PRO A 323 8.95 1.49 -7.80
N ILE A 324 9.71 1.00 -8.77
CA ILE A 324 9.24 0.54 -10.08
C ILE A 324 9.66 -0.92 -10.20
N ARG A 325 8.72 -1.85 -10.24
CA ARG A 325 9.05 -3.26 -10.40
C ARG A 325 9.11 -3.65 -11.86
N HIS A 326 10.20 -4.29 -12.26
CA HIS A 326 10.33 -4.97 -13.53
C HIS A 326 10.27 -6.47 -13.28
N ALA A 327 9.37 -7.15 -13.97
CA ALA A 327 9.19 -8.59 -13.83
C ALA A 327 9.36 -9.29 -15.18
N LYS A 328 9.97 -10.46 -15.13
CA LYS A 328 10.07 -11.38 -16.26
C LYS A 328 9.48 -12.73 -15.86
N LEU A 329 8.41 -13.12 -16.53
CA LEU A 329 7.85 -14.45 -16.43
C LEU A 329 8.45 -15.39 -17.48
N SER A 330 8.64 -16.65 -17.11
CA SER A 330 9.10 -17.74 -17.99
C SER A 330 8.40 -19.05 -17.60
N GLY A 331 7.22 -19.30 -18.16
CA GLY A 331 6.28 -20.30 -17.64
C GLY A 331 5.74 -19.85 -16.28
N GLU A 332 5.84 -20.72 -15.27
CA GLU A 332 5.46 -20.39 -13.88
C GLU A 332 6.60 -19.71 -13.07
N ASP A 333 7.80 -19.63 -13.64
CA ASP A 333 8.92 -18.94 -12.99
C ASP A 333 8.82 -17.43 -13.18
N CYS A 334 9.25 -16.65 -12.19
CA CYS A 334 9.22 -15.19 -12.21
C CYS A 334 10.51 -14.60 -11.65
N SER A 335 11.10 -13.67 -12.37
CA SER A 335 12.18 -12.81 -11.85
C SER A 335 11.65 -11.41 -11.62
N ILE A 336 11.86 -10.87 -10.43
CA ILE A 336 11.45 -9.51 -10.05
C ILE A 336 12.71 -8.69 -9.74
N ARG A 337 12.74 -7.47 -10.27
CA ARG A 337 13.81 -6.48 -10.04
C ARG A 337 13.17 -5.13 -9.78
N THR A 338 13.37 -4.57 -8.59
CA THR A 338 12.88 -3.25 -8.23
C THR A 338 13.95 -2.21 -8.57
N VAL A 339 13.51 -1.17 -9.26
CA VAL A 339 14.33 0.00 -9.59
C VAL A 339 13.77 1.21 -8.84
N PHE A 340 14.68 2.00 -8.29
CA PHE A 340 14.38 3.24 -7.61
C PHE A 340 14.93 4.40 -8.45
N PRO A 341 14.13 5.41 -8.81
CA PRO A 341 14.59 6.57 -9.58
C PRO A 341 15.82 7.22 -8.93
N ARG A 342 16.86 7.48 -9.72
CA ARG A 342 18.08 8.15 -9.23
C ARG A 342 17.93 9.65 -9.23
N SER A 343 17.23 10.17 -10.22
CA SER A 343 16.93 11.59 -10.38
C SER A 343 15.53 11.75 -10.93
N ILE A 344 14.92 12.89 -10.68
CA ILE A 344 13.70 13.37 -11.35
C ILE A 344 13.98 14.78 -11.88
N GLU A 345 13.10 15.33 -12.70
CA GLU A 345 13.26 16.71 -13.16
C GLU A 345 13.40 17.66 -11.94
N GLY A 346 14.45 18.48 -11.94
CA GLY A 346 14.75 19.42 -10.85
C GLY A 346 15.45 18.83 -9.62
N ILE A 347 15.63 17.51 -9.51
CA ILE A 347 16.29 16.85 -8.36
C ILE A 347 17.28 15.79 -8.84
N ASP A 348 18.59 16.10 -8.79
CA ASP A 348 19.67 15.24 -9.31
C ASP A 348 19.92 13.98 -8.45
N ASP A 349 19.78 14.06 -7.13
CA ASP A 349 19.90 12.93 -6.21
C ASP A 349 18.55 12.73 -5.48
N TYR A 350 17.63 12.10 -6.20
CA TYR A 350 16.28 11.91 -5.71
C TYR A 350 16.20 10.99 -4.49
N GLN A 351 17.05 9.96 -4.42
CA GLN A 351 17.06 9.06 -3.27
C GLN A 351 17.61 9.75 -2.00
N ALA A 352 18.59 10.62 -2.12
CA ALA A 352 19.03 11.45 -1.00
C ALA A 352 17.96 12.47 -0.60
N PHE A 353 17.25 13.05 -1.56
CA PHE A 353 16.11 13.94 -1.31
C PHE A 353 15.01 13.21 -0.52
N CYS A 354 14.57 12.03 -0.95
CA CYS A 354 13.58 11.21 -0.24
C CYS A 354 14.02 10.91 1.20
N ARG A 355 15.27 10.44 1.40
CA ARG A 355 15.80 10.20 2.75
C ARG A 355 15.73 11.46 3.62
N ASN A 356 16.21 12.60 3.10
CA ASN A 356 16.21 13.86 3.83
C ASN A 356 14.80 14.36 4.16
N TYR A 357 13.84 14.16 3.28
CA TYR A 357 12.43 14.50 3.51
C TYR A 357 11.88 13.76 4.74
N TYR A 358 12.18 12.47 4.87
CA TYR A 358 11.80 11.65 6.04
C TYR A 358 12.55 12.08 7.30
N TYR A 359 13.88 12.26 7.24
CA TYR A 359 14.71 12.65 8.39
C TYR A 359 14.47 14.07 8.87
N ASN A 360 14.04 15.00 8.02
CA ASN A 360 13.77 16.38 8.40
C ASN A 360 12.38 16.58 9.02
N GLY A 361 11.89 15.60 9.76
CA GLY A 361 10.67 15.67 10.55
C GLY A 361 9.42 15.19 9.82
N GLY A 362 9.57 14.45 8.72
CA GLY A 362 8.45 13.86 8.01
C GLY A 362 7.60 12.96 8.90
N VAL A 363 8.22 11.97 9.57
CA VAL A 363 7.52 11.08 10.52
C VAL A 363 6.85 11.85 11.66
N ARG A 364 7.53 12.88 12.19
CA ARG A 364 6.98 13.77 13.20
C ARG A 364 5.70 14.46 12.69
N THR A 365 5.74 14.94 11.46
CA THR A 365 4.61 15.62 10.82
C THR A 365 3.42 14.69 10.65
N ILE A 366 3.63 13.46 10.16
CA ILE A 366 2.57 12.45 10.04
C ILE A 366 1.94 12.14 11.39
N MET A 367 2.74 11.71 12.35
CA MET A 367 2.20 11.26 13.63
C MET A 367 1.43 12.37 14.32
N ARG A 368 1.93 13.61 14.24
CA ARG A 368 1.27 14.77 14.79
C ARG A 368 -0.04 15.07 14.07
N ASN A 369 -0.01 15.17 12.73
CA ASN A 369 -1.19 15.50 11.94
C ASN A 369 -2.27 14.43 12.07
N ARG A 370 -1.88 13.15 12.08
CA ARG A 370 -2.80 12.02 12.27
C ARG A 370 -3.44 12.08 13.66
N ALA A 371 -2.67 12.26 14.72
CA ALA A 371 -3.20 12.37 16.08
C ALA A 371 -4.15 13.57 16.24
N ILE A 372 -3.84 14.73 15.61
CA ILE A 372 -4.69 15.91 15.63
C ILE A 372 -6.00 15.64 14.89
N PHE A 373 -5.92 15.05 13.70
CA PHE A 373 -7.09 14.74 12.88
C PHE A 373 -8.01 13.75 13.60
N ASP A 374 -7.50 12.61 14.05
CA ASP A 374 -8.29 11.56 14.71
C ASP A 374 -8.96 12.08 15.99
N ALA A 375 -8.23 12.87 16.81
CA ALA A 375 -8.79 13.49 18.01
C ALA A 375 -9.88 14.54 17.68
N THR A 376 -9.68 15.32 16.62
CA THR A 376 -10.64 16.33 16.17
C THR A 376 -11.92 15.67 15.67
N GLU A 377 -11.80 14.67 14.80
CA GLU A 377 -12.94 13.92 14.24
C GLU A 377 -13.76 13.23 15.34
N ALA A 378 -13.08 12.59 16.30
CA ALA A 378 -13.74 11.92 17.41
C ALA A 378 -14.61 12.89 18.24
N VAL A 379 -14.08 14.09 18.56
CA VAL A 379 -14.80 15.10 19.35
C VAL A 379 -15.85 15.82 18.51
N ALA A 380 -15.50 16.22 17.29
CA ALA A 380 -16.43 16.95 16.41
C ALA A 380 -17.63 16.08 16.02
N GLY A 381 -17.39 14.79 15.72
CA GLY A 381 -18.45 13.81 15.43
C GLY A 381 -19.37 13.58 16.62
N ALA A 382 -18.81 13.41 17.83
CA ALA A 382 -19.60 13.25 19.05
C ALA A 382 -20.47 14.46 19.37
N LEU A 383 -20.03 15.68 19.02
CA LEU A 383 -20.73 16.93 19.29
C LEU A 383 -21.65 17.38 18.15
N SER A 384 -21.66 16.70 17.01
CA SER A 384 -22.41 17.09 15.80
C SER A 384 -22.16 18.57 15.45
N THR A 385 -20.89 18.96 15.37
CA THR A 385 -20.46 20.36 15.30
C THR A 385 -20.62 20.96 13.90
N ASN A 386 -20.76 22.30 13.85
CA ASN A 386 -20.61 23.05 12.61
C ASN A 386 -19.14 23.38 12.30
N GLU A 387 -18.85 23.82 11.08
CA GLU A 387 -17.53 24.14 10.58
C GLU A 387 -16.70 25.06 11.51
N LYS A 388 -17.35 26.11 12.07
CA LYS A 388 -16.69 27.07 12.97
C LYS A 388 -16.29 26.43 14.30
N SER A 389 -17.09 25.51 14.81
CA SER A 389 -16.78 24.75 16.03
C SER A 389 -15.71 23.71 15.77
N TYR A 390 -15.75 23.05 14.60
CA TYR A 390 -14.72 22.12 14.15
C TYR A 390 -13.34 22.80 14.14
N ALA A 391 -13.22 23.99 13.52
CA ALA A 391 -11.95 24.72 13.47
C ALA A 391 -11.37 25.02 14.87
N LYS A 392 -12.22 25.35 15.86
CA LYS A 392 -11.76 25.56 17.24
C LYS A 392 -11.29 24.30 17.93
N ILE A 393 -11.97 23.18 17.70
CA ILE A 393 -11.58 21.86 18.21
C ILE A 393 -10.24 21.45 17.59
N TYR A 394 -10.09 21.65 16.29
CA TYR A 394 -8.84 21.39 15.58
C TYR A 394 -7.67 22.25 16.13
N ASP A 395 -7.85 23.55 16.30
CA ASP A 395 -6.82 24.44 16.84
C ASP A 395 -6.40 24.04 18.27
N PHE A 396 -7.34 23.57 19.09
CA PHE A 396 -7.05 23.05 20.43
C PHE A 396 -6.20 21.78 20.37
N PHE A 397 -6.58 20.80 19.55
CA PHE A 397 -5.81 19.57 19.40
C PHE A 397 -4.47 19.80 18.71
N LEU A 398 -4.39 20.76 17.79
CA LEU A 398 -3.13 21.15 17.16
C LEU A 398 -2.09 21.56 18.20
N GLU A 399 -2.47 22.40 19.17
CA GLU A 399 -1.54 22.84 20.22
C GLU A 399 -1.18 21.70 21.18
N LEU A 400 -2.17 20.94 21.62
CA LEU A 400 -1.98 19.85 22.58
C LEU A 400 -1.16 18.69 21.98
N MET A 401 -1.60 18.14 20.84
CA MET A 401 -0.97 16.97 20.23
C MET A 401 0.42 17.28 19.69
N THR A 402 0.68 18.50 19.24
CA THR A 402 2.04 18.93 18.90
C THR A 402 2.99 18.70 20.07
N ARG A 403 2.64 19.15 21.27
CA ARG A 403 3.48 18.99 22.48
C ARG A 403 3.64 17.52 22.86
N VAL A 404 2.55 16.75 22.84
CA VAL A 404 2.53 15.33 23.22
C VAL A 404 3.39 14.51 22.28
N ILE A 405 3.17 14.64 20.99
CA ILE A 405 3.91 13.88 19.96
C ILE A 405 5.38 14.30 19.92
N ASP A 406 5.67 15.61 20.00
CA ASP A 406 7.06 16.08 20.03
C ASP A 406 7.82 15.55 21.23
N THR A 407 7.18 15.47 22.40
CA THR A 407 7.79 14.88 23.60
C THR A 407 8.06 13.40 23.40
N LEU A 408 7.09 12.63 22.88
CA LEU A 408 7.22 11.21 22.63
C LEU A 408 8.35 10.91 21.64
N LEU A 409 8.35 11.60 20.49
CA LEU A 409 9.33 11.37 19.43
C LEU A 409 10.75 11.81 19.81
N ALA A 410 10.88 12.88 20.61
CA ALA A 410 12.17 13.33 21.14
C ALA A 410 12.70 12.44 22.29
N THR A 411 11.90 11.51 22.79
CA THR A 411 12.35 10.61 23.87
C THR A 411 13.52 9.76 23.38
N GLU A 412 14.66 9.88 24.07
CA GLU A 412 15.82 9.04 23.88
C GLU A 412 15.62 7.73 24.63
N LEU A 413 15.58 6.62 23.91
CA LEU A 413 15.49 5.27 24.46
C LEU A 413 16.73 4.93 25.30
N ASP A 414 16.65 3.88 26.12
CA ASP A 414 17.79 3.48 26.98
C ASP A 414 19.04 3.06 26.18
N CYS A 415 18.90 2.75 24.88
CA CYS A 415 20.00 2.49 23.95
C CYS A 415 20.61 3.76 23.31
N GLY A 416 20.09 4.96 23.59
CA GLY A 416 20.60 6.23 23.04
C GLY A 416 20.01 6.63 21.69
N ILE A 417 19.02 5.91 21.16
CA ILE A 417 18.30 6.23 19.92
C ILE A 417 16.98 6.92 20.27
N THR A 418 16.59 7.96 19.53
CA THR A 418 15.28 8.58 19.72
C THR A 418 14.18 7.74 19.10
N VAL A 419 12.97 7.81 19.66
CA VAL A 419 11.77 7.19 19.09
C VAL A 419 11.54 7.66 17.64
N GLU A 420 11.75 8.96 17.35
CA GLU A 420 11.65 9.50 16.00
C GLU A 420 12.61 8.82 15.01
N LYS A 421 13.90 8.66 15.39
CA LYS A 421 14.87 8.00 14.51
C LYS A 421 14.45 6.56 14.23
N MET A 422 14.05 5.81 15.25
CA MET A 422 13.61 4.43 15.08
C MET A 422 12.40 4.32 14.13
N LEU A 423 11.38 5.15 14.34
CA LEU A 423 10.21 5.14 13.47
C LEU A 423 10.52 5.61 12.05
N THR A 424 11.45 6.56 11.90
CA THR A 424 11.89 7.02 10.56
C THR A 424 12.55 5.90 9.78
N GLU A 425 13.45 5.14 10.41
CA GLU A 425 14.07 3.97 9.77
C GLU A 425 13.04 2.90 9.43
N MET A 426 12.12 2.61 10.35
CA MET A 426 11.04 1.64 10.14
C MET A 426 10.21 1.97 8.89
N TYR A 427 9.69 3.20 8.79
CA TYR A 427 8.92 3.60 7.61
C TYR A 427 9.75 3.60 6.33
N ARG A 428 11.01 4.04 6.42
CA ARG A 428 11.91 4.09 5.27
C ARG A 428 12.15 2.70 4.69
N GLU A 429 12.45 1.71 5.53
CA GLU A 429 12.70 0.34 5.10
C GLU A 429 11.42 -0.31 4.57
N HIS A 430 10.32 -0.17 5.27
CA HIS A 430 9.02 -0.73 4.87
C HIS A 430 8.55 -0.25 3.48
N TYR A 431 8.82 1.02 3.13
CA TYR A 431 8.47 1.52 1.80
C TYR A 431 9.52 1.18 0.73
N ALA A 432 10.74 0.90 1.11
CA ALA A 432 11.80 0.51 0.19
C ALA A 432 11.89 -1.00 -0.04
N GLY A 433 11.42 -1.81 0.91
CA GLY A 433 11.55 -3.27 0.92
C GLY A 433 12.94 -3.77 1.31
N ASP A 434 13.09 -5.09 1.50
CA ASP A 434 14.28 -5.77 2.02
C ASP A 434 14.67 -5.24 3.41
N GLU A 435 13.69 -5.19 4.34
CA GLU A 435 13.87 -4.71 5.69
C GLU A 435 14.94 -5.49 6.43
N THR A 436 15.77 -4.78 7.17
CA THR A 436 16.82 -5.39 7.97
C THR A 436 16.78 -4.90 9.41
N LEU A 437 16.64 -5.84 10.35
CA LEU A 437 16.75 -5.51 11.76
C LEU A 437 18.23 -5.26 12.13
N ALA A 438 18.74 -4.08 11.77
CA ALA A 438 20.09 -3.67 12.12
C ALA A 438 20.29 -3.75 13.66
N PRO A 439 21.52 -4.04 14.17
CA PRO A 439 21.77 -4.19 15.60
C PRO A 439 21.33 -2.98 16.44
N GLU A 440 21.44 -1.77 15.91
CA GLU A 440 20.98 -0.56 16.59
C GLU A 440 19.43 -0.49 16.65
N MET A 441 18.71 -0.93 15.62
CA MET A 441 17.24 -0.97 15.61
C MET A 441 16.72 -2.13 16.45
N SER A 442 17.41 -3.27 16.47
CA SER A 442 17.14 -4.36 17.41
C SER A 442 17.24 -3.87 18.86
N SER A 443 18.31 -3.13 19.17
CA SER A 443 18.48 -2.53 20.51
C SER A 443 17.38 -1.49 20.82
N ALA A 444 16.96 -0.69 19.84
CA ALA A 444 15.89 0.28 20.02
C ALA A 444 14.55 -0.40 20.32
N THR A 445 14.17 -1.42 19.53
CA THR A 445 12.94 -2.19 19.77
C THR A 445 12.97 -2.94 21.10
N ASP A 446 14.13 -3.51 21.50
CA ASP A 446 14.30 -4.14 22.82
C ASP A 446 14.07 -3.16 23.97
N THR A 447 14.54 -1.92 23.84
CA THR A 447 14.36 -0.90 24.86
C THR A 447 12.95 -0.28 24.89
N LEU A 448 12.18 -0.36 23.80
CA LEU A 448 10.73 -0.10 23.85
C LEU A 448 10.01 -1.13 24.74
N VAL A 449 10.37 -2.40 24.58
CA VAL A 449 9.75 -3.52 25.32
C VAL A 449 10.17 -3.54 26.79
N ASN A 450 11.44 -3.29 27.08
CA ASN A 450 12.06 -3.55 28.40
C ASN A 450 12.61 -2.30 29.08
N GLY A 451 12.66 -1.16 28.40
CA GLY A 451 13.26 0.07 28.90
C GLY A 451 12.32 0.90 29.76
N SER A 452 12.89 1.76 30.60
CA SER A 452 12.15 2.63 31.52
C SER A 452 11.81 3.99 30.93
N LYS A 453 12.62 4.53 30.02
CA LYS A 453 12.44 5.88 29.48
C LYS A 453 11.18 6.02 28.62
N PHE A 454 10.88 5.01 27.80
CA PHE A 454 9.66 4.99 26.99
C PHE A 454 8.40 4.86 27.85
N GLU A 455 8.43 4.02 28.89
CA GLU A 455 7.33 3.90 29.85
C GLU A 455 7.03 5.25 30.53
N ILE A 456 8.07 5.97 30.98
CA ILE A 456 7.92 7.32 31.56
C ILE A 456 7.33 8.31 30.54
N ALA A 457 7.77 8.26 29.28
CA ALA A 457 7.24 9.13 28.22
C ALA A 457 5.75 8.85 27.95
N LEU A 458 5.34 7.58 27.93
CA LEU A 458 3.94 7.20 27.81
C LEU A 458 3.10 7.67 29.02
N ASP A 459 3.63 7.58 30.23
CA ASP A 459 2.95 8.09 31.44
C ASP A 459 2.74 9.61 31.37
N ILE A 460 3.71 10.36 30.83
CA ILE A 460 3.56 11.82 30.59
C ILE A 460 2.47 12.08 29.57
N VAL A 461 2.44 11.31 28.48
CA VAL A 461 1.41 11.40 27.43
C VAL A 461 0.03 11.11 28.02
N PHE A 462 -0.14 10.01 28.75
CA PHE A 462 -1.41 9.66 29.36
C PHE A 462 -1.86 10.68 30.41
N SER A 463 -0.93 11.23 31.21
CA SER A 463 -1.24 12.30 32.15
C SER A 463 -1.71 13.57 31.44
N SER A 464 -1.13 13.89 30.28
CA SER A 464 -1.53 15.04 29.45
C SER A 464 -2.92 14.85 28.85
N ILE A 465 -3.27 13.64 28.41
CA ILE A 465 -4.60 13.30 27.87
C ILE A 465 -5.64 13.30 29.00
N SER A 466 -5.31 12.82 30.20
CA SER A 466 -6.23 12.87 31.35
C SER A 466 -6.54 14.30 31.83
N VAL A 467 -5.64 15.25 31.59
CA VAL A 467 -5.91 16.69 31.79
C VAL A 467 -6.94 17.21 30.79
N VAL A 468 -6.99 16.64 29.57
CA VAL A 468 -7.99 16.99 28.56
C VAL A 468 -9.39 16.55 28.98
N SER A 469 -9.53 15.33 29.52
CA SER A 469 -10.82 14.85 30.08
C SER A 469 -11.29 15.71 31.27
N GLY A 470 -10.35 16.33 32.01
CA GLY A 470 -10.64 17.33 33.02
C GLY A 470 -11.10 18.70 32.45
N LEU A 471 -10.60 19.09 31.29
CA LEU A 471 -10.97 20.33 30.61
C LEU A 471 -12.39 20.29 30.01
N GLU A 472 -12.93 19.14 29.65
CA GLU A 472 -14.33 18.98 29.24
C GLU A 472 -15.30 19.41 30.33
N LYS A 473 -14.97 19.14 31.61
CA LYS A 473 -15.74 19.62 32.78
C LYS A 473 -15.67 21.13 32.95
N ILE A 474 -14.56 21.76 32.52
CA ILE A 474 -14.34 23.21 32.62
C ILE A 474 -15.04 23.94 31.48
N LEU A 475 -15.10 23.36 30.29
CA LEU A 475 -15.70 23.99 29.09
C LEU A 475 -17.22 23.87 29.05
N LYS A 476 -17.87 23.24 30.04
CA LYS A 476 -19.33 23.07 30.09
C LYS A 476 -19.93 22.52 28.80
N LEU A 477 -19.25 21.55 28.19
CA LEU A 477 -19.78 20.80 27.07
C LEU A 477 -20.95 19.93 27.60
N ASN A 478 -22.06 19.97 26.88
CA ASN A 478 -23.40 19.50 27.24
C ASN A 478 -23.44 18.20 28.08
N PRO A 479 -24.09 18.16 29.27
CA PRO A 479 -24.05 17.04 30.23
C PRO A 479 -24.58 15.68 29.72
N LEU A 480 -25.20 15.62 28.55
CA LEU A 480 -25.76 14.40 27.96
C LEU A 480 -24.70 13.52 27.26
N HIS A 481 -23.50 14.05 26.99
CA HIS A 481 -22.41 13.31 26.33
C HIS A 481 -21.29 12.82 27.26
N ASP A 482 -21.27 13.29 28.53
CA ASP A 482 -20.24 12.94 29.54
C ASP A 482 -20.08 11.43 29.79
N SER A 483 -21.05 10.60 29.40
CA SER A 483 -21.00 9.17 29.74
C SER A 483 -20.38 8.26 28.70
N LEU A 484 -20.24 8.69 27.43
CA LEU A 484 -19.75 7.82 26.34
C LEU A 484 -18.28 8.10 26.00
N LEU A 485 -17.88 9.38 25.89
CA LEU A 485 -16.49 9.73 25.58
C LEU A 485 -15.57 9.49 26.78
N ASP A 486 -15.97 9.91 27.99
CA ASP A 486 -15.25 9.60 29.23
C ASP A 486 -15.10 8.09 29.46
N LYS A 487 -16.15 7.32 29.22
CA LYS A 487 -16.11 5.85 29.35
C LYS A 487 -15.31 5.17 28.24
N ALA A 488 -15.30 5.72 27.02
CA ALA A 488 -14.48 5.19 25.94
C ALA A 488 -13.00 5.53 26.12
N LEU A 489 -12.69 6.77 26.50
CA LEU A 489 -11.32 7.21 26.79
C LEU A 489 -10.78 6.60 28.10
N GLU A 490 -11.55 6.62 29.20
CA GLU A 490 -11.18 5.93 30.45
C GLU A 490 -11.05 4.43 30.26
N LYS A 491 -11.91 3.78 29.47
CA LYS A 491 -11.75 2.35 29.16
C LYS A 491 -10.53 2.09 28.28
N ALA A 492 -10.26 2.92 27.27
CA ALA A 492 -9.10 2.75 26.40
C ALA A 492 -7.77 2.99 27.16
N LEU A 493 -7.73 4.00 28.07
CA LEU A 493 -6.52 4.41 28.77
C LEU A 493 -6.32 3.72 30.14
N ALA A 494 -7.41 3.37 30.86
CA ALA A 494 -7.31 2.70 32.15
C ALA A 494 -7.05 1.19 32.06
N PHE A 495 -7.17 0.59 30.89
CA PHE A 495 -7.09 -0.88 30.76
C PHE A 495 -5.73 -1.40 30.29
N ILE A 496 -4.85 -0.58 29.72
CA ILE A 496 -3.53 -1.05 29.25
C ILE A 496 -2.44 -0.32 30.01
N PRO A 497 -1.73 -0.95 30.94
CA PRO A 497 -0.55 -0.37 31.58
C PRO A 497 0.47 0.09 30.52
N ALA A 498 1.13 1.24 30.74
CA ALA A 498 2.14 1.79 29.82
C ALA A 498 3.19 0.76 29.41
N LYS A 499 3.58 -0.12 30.33
CA LYS A 499 4.50 -1.23 30.08
C LYS A 499 3.97 -2.22 29.04
N ILE A 500 2.68 -2.56 29.07
CA ILE A 500 2.07 -3.49 28.09
C ILE A 500 1.99 -2.81 26.73
N LEU A 501 1.62 -1.54 26.69
CA LEU A 501 1.60 -0.76 25.43
C LEU A 501 3.02 -0.65 24.84
N GLY A 502 4.05 -0.44 25.67
CA GLY A 502 5.45 -0.47 25.24
C GLY A 502 5.85 -1.80 24.61
N ILE A 503 5.43 -2.92 25.22
CA ILE A 503 5.66 -4.27 24.66
C ILE A 503 4.97 -4.42 23.29
N VAL A 504 3.68 -4.04 23.17
CA VAL A 504 2.91 -4.16 21.91
C VAL A 504 3.54 -3.30 20.81
N ILE A 505 3.87 -2.05 21.11
CA ILE A 505 4.51 -1.15 20.12
C ILE A 505 5.90 -1.67 19.75
N GLY A 506 6.69 -2.12 20.71
CA GLY A 506 8.04 -2.63 20.45
C GLY A 506 8.07 -3.88 19.59
N GLU A 507 7.18 -4.84 19.85
CA GLU A 507 7.06 -6.06 19.04
C GLU A 507 6.48 -5.76 17.66
N PHE A 508 5.54 -4.83 17.55
CA PHE A 508 5.02 -4.35 16.27
C PHE A 508 6.11 -3.70 15.42
N CYS A 509 6.88 -2.76 16.00
CA CYS A 509 7.99 -2.13 15.31
C CYS A 509 9.06 -3.16 14.89
N ARG A 510 9.34 -4.13 15.75
CA ARG A 510 10.27 -5.22 15.43
C ARG A 510 9.77 -6.07 14.27
N GLY A 511 8.46 -6.39 14.23
CA GLY A 511 7.85 -7.13 13.14
C GLY A 511 8.06 -6.46 11.80
N ILE A 512 7.88 -5.14 11.73
CA ILE A 512 8.08 -4.37 10.48
C ILE A 512 9.56 -4.36 10.02
N PHE A 513 10.54 -4.46 10.94
CA PHE A 513 11.97 -4.53 10.59
C PHE A 513 12.43 -5.93 10.16
N ILE A 514 11.56 -6.93 10.19
CA ILE A 514 11.91 -8.30 9.80
C ILE A 514 11.24 -8.58 8.47
N ASP A 515 12.08 -8.64 7.43
CA ASP A 515 11.66 -9.06 6.11
C ASP A 515 11.01 -10.46 6.15
N THR A 516 9.85 -10.61 5.54
CA THR A 516 9.21 -11.91 5.37
C THR A 516 9.79 -12.63 4.15
N TYR A 517 9.53 -13.91 4.02
CA TYR A 517 9.95 -14.67 2.85
C TYR A 517 9.01 -14.43 1.67
N PRO A 518 9.53 -14.16 0.51
CA PRO A 518 10.93 -14.01 0.08
C PRO A 518 11.44 -12.57 0.14
N ALA A 519 12.68 -12.32 -0.28
CA ALA A 519 13.23 -10.97 -0.47
C ALA A 519 12.37 -10.14 -1.45
N ASP A 520 12.24 -8.84 -1.21
CA ASP A 520 11.24 -7.96 -1.82
C ASP A 520 11.67 -7.35 -3.15
N ASN A 521 12.94 -6.94 -3.23
CA ASN A 521 13.41 -6.10 -4.33
C ASN A 521 13.98 -6.89 -5.49
N ASN A 522 14.76 -7.93 -5.19
CA ASN A 522 15.48 -8.69 -6.20
C ASN A 522 15.35 -10.18 -5.93
N VAL A 523 14.41 -10.83 -6.57
CA VAL A 523 14.10 -12.24 -6.34
C VAL A 523 13.88 -13.00 -7.64
N ASP A 524 14.32 -14.24 -7.68
CA ASP A 524 14.05 -15.22 -8.72
C ASP A 524 13.21 -16.36 -8.12
N ILE A 525 11.97 -16.49 -8.54
CA ILE A 525 11.05 -17.54 -8.13
C ILE A 525 11.09 -18.62 -9.19
N ILE A 526 11.69 -19.76 -8.85
CA ILE A 526 11.95 -20.88 -9.77
C ILE A 526 11.41 -22.18 -9.17
N GLY A 527 10.50 -22.84 -9.89
CA GLY A 527 9.87 -24.07 -9.41
C GLY A 527 9.14 -23.88 -8.08
N GLY A 528 8.55 -22.71 -7.84
CA GLY A 528 7.82 -22.37 -6.62
C GLY A 528 8.71 -22.12 -5.39
N LYS A 529 10.01 -21.84 -5.58
CA LYS A 529 10.96 -21.47 -4.53
C LYS A 529 11.66 -20.16 -4.88
N ALA A 530 11.93 -19.35 -3.88
CA ALA A 530 12.56 -18.05 -4.06
C ALA A 530 14.08 -18.10 -3.82
N PHE A 531 14.81 -17.37 -4.65
CA PHE A 531 16.25 -17.26 -4.64
C PHE A 531 16.66 -15.80 -4.84
N LEU A 532 17.77 -15.40 -4.22
CA LEU A 532 18.44 -14.16 -4.59
C LEU A 532 19.04 -14.25 -6.01
N PRO A 533 19.35 -13.15 -6.68
CA PRO A 533 19.90 -13.14 -8.04
C PRO A 533 21.20 -13.92 -8.22
N ASP A 534 21.96 -14.14 -7.15
CA ASP A 534 23.18 -14.95 -7.14
C ASP A 534 22.93 -16.48 -7.00
N GLY A 535 21.64 -16.87 -6.93
CA GLY A 535 21.20 -18.25 -6.76
C GLY A 535 21.16 -18.73 -5.30
N THR A 536 21.43 -17.86 -4.34
CA THR A 536 21.27 -18.18 -2.91
C THR A 536 19.80 -18.33 -2.57
N PRO A 537 19.33 -19.42 -1.93
CA PRO A 537 17.94 -19.53 -1.47
C PRO A 537 17.61 -18.40 -0.48
N CYS A 538 16.46 -17.76 -0.66
CA CYS A 538 15.94 -16.83 0.33
C CYS A 538 15.67 -17.56 1.64
N ALA A 539 16.04 -16.95 2.77
CA ALA A 539 15.78 -17.49 4.09
C ALA A 539 14.41 -17.00 4.60
N ASP A 540 13.65 -17.88 5.22
CA ASP A 540 12.49 -17.49 5.99
C ASP A 540 12.96 -17.02 7.38
N LEU A 541 12.94 -15.71 7.61
CA LEU A 541 13.36 -15.09 8.87
C LEU A 541 12.21 -15.01 9.89
N ALA A 542 10.97 -15.22 9.45
CA ALA A 542 9.77 -15.03 10.28
C ALA A 542 9.53 -16.16 11.32
N GLU A 543 10.10 -17.36 11.16
CA GLU A 543 9.82 -18.50 12.05
C GLU A 543 10.25 -18.31 13.52
N SER A 544 11.13 -17.33 13.84
CA SER A 544 11.73 -17.23 15.19
C SER A 544 10.99 -16.30 16.17
N THR A 545 10.13 -15.40 15.72
CA THR A 545 9.53 -14.33 16.54
C THR A 545 8.03 -14.49 16.81
N SER A 546 7.31 -15.14 15.91
CA SER A 546 5.84 -15.23 15.85
C SER A 546 5.15 -15.84 17.07
N THR A 547 5.72 -16.87 17.69
CA THR A 547 5.00 -17.69 18.69
C THR A 547 4.81 -16.96 20.03
N LYS A 548 5.72 -16.07 20.41
CA LYS A 548 5.66 -15.35 21.70
C LYS A 548 4.67 -14.21 21.66
N PHE A 549 4.63 -13.47 20.56
CA PHE A 549 3.78 -12.29 20.44
C PHE A 549 2.29 -12.64 20.31
N LYS A 550 1.95 -13.64 19.49
CA LYS A 550 0.57 -14.18 19.41
C LYS A 550 0.01 -14.63 20.76
N HIS A 551 0.87 -15.09 21.67
CA HIS A 551 0.47 -15.49 23.01
C HIS A 551 0.12 -14.28 23.91
N TYR A 552 0.90 -13.20 23.82
CA TYR A 552 0.67 -11.98 24.61
C TYR A 552 -0.61 -11.25 24.16
N ILE A 553 -0.84 -11.14 22.89
CA ILE A 553 -2.05 -10.45 22.36
C ILE A 553 -3.32 -11.23 22.63
N LYS A 554 -3.32 -12.58 22.48
CA LYS A 554 -4.47 -13.40 22.89
C LYS A 554 -4.80 -13.30 24.37
N ALA A 555 -3.88 -12.86 25.20
CA ALA A 555 -4.10 -12.61 26.63
C ALA A 555 -4.64 -11.19 26.91
N LEU A 556 -4.57 -10.26 25.93
CA LEU A 556 -5.02 -8.87 26.04
C LEU A 556 -6.40 -8.63 25.45
N PHE A 557 -6.82 -9.43 24.47
CA PHE A 557 -8.12 -9.42 23.81
C PHE A 557 -8.85 -10.75 24.04
#